data_3281a392ed8c398bcf34586398c838ed
#
_entry.id   3281a392ed8c398bcf34586398c838ed
#
_cell.length_a   1.000
_cell.length_b   1.000
_cell.length_c   1.000
_cell.angle_alpha   90.00
_cell.angle_beta   90.00
_cell.angle_gamma   90.00
#
_symmetry.space_group_name_H-M   'P 1'
#
loop_
_entity.id
_entity.type
_entity.pdbx_description
1 polymer ?
#
loop_
_entity_poly.entity_id
_entity_poly.type
_entity_poly.pdbx_seq_one_letter_code
_entity_poly.pdbx_strand_id
1 'polypeptide(L)'
;MTKNNPFCEITPELEHLSELSAKCSVIDPELYSKYDVKRGLRDINGKGVLVGLTEISDVCSTKIVDGVSHPADGELYYRGYNVKDIIAGIDENSHFGFEECTYLLLFGSLPTKDELKEFTNMLSKYRTLPTSFVRDIIMKAPSRDMMNTLARGVLTLYSYDDRADDISLPNVLRQCLQLISLFPLLSVYGYQAYKHYHDGASLFIHPPKEEYSTAENILHILRADSKFTPLEAKLLDTALILHMEHGGGNNSTFTTHLVSSSGTDTYSAIAASLGSLKGPKHGGANIKVVKMFDDMKKQVKDWSNEDEIADYLTKLLHKEAFDHAGLIYGMGHAVYSLSDPRAVIFRSFVEKLSEEKGYEKEFKLYATVERLAPEIIAKERKIYKGVSPNVDFYSGFAYSMLGLPVELYTPIFAIARISGWSAHRLEEVAHSGKIMRPAYKNVGERKAYVPMEER
;
A
#
# COMPACT_ATOMS: atom_id res chain seq x y z
N MET A 1 -21.11 -15.86 -18.38
CA MET A 1 -22.21 -16.31 -17.51
C MET A 1 -21.64 -17.32 -16.53
N THR A 2 -21.39 -16.92 -15.32
CA THR A 2 -20.96 -17.81 -14.24
C THR A 2 -22.15 -18.68 -13.87
N LYS A 3 -22.12 -19.95 -14.28
CA LYS A 3 -22.97 -20.98 -13.66
C LYS A 3 -22.76 -20.89 -12.15
N ASN A 4 -23.85 -20.99 -11.37
CA ASN A 4 -23.80 -21.04 -9.91
C ASN A 4 -22.64 -21.94 -9.46
N ASN A 5 -21.62 -21.33 -8.88
CA ASN A 5 -20.52 -22.07 -8.31
C ASN A 5 -20.96 -22.52 -6.90
N PRO A 6 -21.18 -23.81 -6.65
CA PRO A 6 -21.68 -24.29 -5.37
C PRO A 6 -20.76 -23.91 -4.19
N PHE A 7 -19.48 -23.63 -4.46
CA PHE A 7 -18.55 -23.15 -3.42
C PHE A 7 -18.77 -21.68 -2.99
N CYS A 8 -19.67 -20.94 -3.68
CA CYS A 8 -19.97 -19.54 -3.38
C CYS A 8 -21.39 -19.36 -2.83
N GLU A 9 -22.17 -20.44 -2.71
CA GLU A 9 -23.56 -20.39 -2.29
C GLU A 9 -23.66 -20.30 -0.78
N ILE A 10 -24.43 -19.31 -0.29
CA ILE A 10 -24.79 -19.19 1.12
C ILE A 10 -26.10 -19.94 1.30
N THR A 11 -26.03 -21.08 1.99
CA THR A 11 -27.20 -21.90 2.26
C THR A 11 -27.89 -21.50 3.57
N PRO A 12 -29.18 -21.82 3.77
CA PRO A 12 -29.86 -21.56 5.05
C PRO A 12 -29.18 -22.18 6.27
N GLU A 13 -28.53 -23.33 6.09
CA GLU A 13 -27.77 -23.99 7.16
C GLU A 13 -26.53 -23.15 7.52
N LEU A 14 -25.83 -22.55 6.50
CA LEU A 14 -24.69 -21.66 6.74
C LEU A 14 -25.13 -20.37 7.41
N GLU A 15 -26.29 -19.81 7.06
CA GLU A 15 -26.85 -18.64 7.73
C GLU A 15 -27.11 -18.94 9.21
N HIS A 16 -27.80 -20.07 9.52
CA HIS A 16 -28.04 -20.50 10.91
C HIS A 16 -26.74 -20.70 11.69
N LEU A 17 -25.75 -21.39 11.12
CA LEU A 17 -24.45 -21.60 11.79
C LEU A 17 -23.70 -20.28 11.99
N SER A 18 -23.85 -19.33 11.08
CA SER A 18 -23.23 -17.98 11.20
C SER A 18 -23.82 -17.19 12.35
N GLU A 19 -25.15 -17.31 12.62
CA GLU A 19 -25.81 -16.70 13.77
C GLU A 19 -25.33 -17.30 15.10
N LEU A 20 -25.12 -18.61 15.15
CA LEU A 20 -24.53 -19.26 16.34
C LEU A 20 -23.09 -18.77 16.58
N SER A 21 -22.29 -18.68 15.53
CA SER A 21 -20.93 -18.13 15.59
C SER A 21 -20.92 -16.68 16.06
N ALA A 22 -21.83 -15.86 15.56
CA ALA A 22 -21.93 -14.45 15.95
C ALA A 22 -22.23 -14.30 17.44
N LYS A 23 -23.18 -15.11 17.98
CA LYS A 23 -23.55 -15.07 19.40
C LYS A 23 -22.41 -15.42 20.35
N CYS A 24 -21.54 -16.37 19.99
CA CYS A 24 -20.39 -16.75 20.81
C CYS A 24 -19.12 -15.91 20.57
N SER A 25 -19.14 -15.02 19.59
CA SER A 25 -17.98 -14.19 19.23
C SER A 25 -18.04 -12.74 19.76
N VAL A 26 -19.00 -12.45 20.64
CA VAL A 26 -19.17 -11.12 21.25
C VAL A 26 -18.24 -10.98 22.44
N ILE A 27 -17.40 -9.96 22.42
CA ILE A 27 -16.58 -9.56 23.58
C ILE A 27 -17.12 -8.21 24.06
N ASP A 28 -17.43 -8.13 25.36
CA ASP A 28 -17.87 -6.89 25.99
C ASP A 28 -16.79 -5.80 25.83
N PRO A 29 -17.12 -4.65 25.21
CA PRO A 29 -16.18 -3.56 25.02
C PRO A 29 -15.53 -3.04 26.31
N GLU A 30 -16.20 -3.12 27.47
CA GLU A 30 -15.66 -2.68 28.76
C GLU A 30 -14.44 -3.51 29.20
N LEU A 31 -14.35 -4.77 28.77
CA LEU A 31 -13.22 -5.65 29.09
C LEU A 31 -11.90 -5.15 28.51
N TYR A 32 -11.92 -4.43 27.37
CA TYR A 32 -10.70 -3.83 26.82
C TYR A 32 -10.10 -2.81 27.79
N SER A 33 -10.94 -1.97 28.37
CA SER A 33 -10.48 -0.99 29.37
C SER A 33 -10.10 -1.68 30.68
N LYS A 34 -10.88 -2.66 31.15
CA LYS A 34 -10.64 -3.42 32.38
C LYS A 34 -9.26 -4.13 32.37
N TYR A 35 -8.85 -4.66 31.22
CA TYR A 35 -7.58 -5.39 31.08
C TYR A 35 -6.48 -4.56 30.41
N ASP A 36 -6.68 -3.26 30.24
CA ASP A 36 -5.74 -2.34 29.57
C ASP A 36 -5.27 -2.85 28.18
N VAL A 37 -6.20 -3.39 27.39
CA VAL A 37 -5.90 -3.92 26.06
C VAL A 37 -5.70 -2.77 25.07
N LYS A 38 -4.53 -2.71 24.45
CA LYS A 38 -4.20 -1.71 23.42
C LYS A 38 -4.78 -2.15 22.06
N ARG A 39 -6.03 -1.78 21.76
CA ARG A 39 -6.72 -2.17 20.52
C ARG A 39 -5.96 -1.62 19.31
N GLY A 40 -5.68 -2.51 18.34
CA GLY A 40 -4.87 -2.15 17.17
C GLY A 40 -3.43 -1.77 17.53
N LEU A 41 -2.90 -2.26 18.67
CA LEU A 41 -1.59 -1.94 19.21
C LEU A 41 -1.37 -0.42 19.40
N ARG A 42 -2.45 0.31 19.77
CA ARG A 42 -2.40 1.73 20.10
C ARG A 42 -3.06 2.03 21.43
N ASP A 43 -2.47 2.93 22.16
CA ASP A 43 -3.03 3.46 23.40
C ASP A 43 -4.21 4.41 23.09
N ILE A 44 -5.01 4.74 24.09
CA ILE A 44 -6.16 5.64 23.98
C ILE A 44 -5.76 7.05 23.50
N ASN A 45 -4.54 7.48 23.80
CA ASN A 45 -3.95 8.73 23.31
C ASN A 45 -3.41 8.65 21.87
N GLY A 46 -3.55 7.48 21.20
CA GLY A 46 -3.07 7.23 19.84
C GLY A 46 -1.59 6.83 19.74
N LYS A 47 -0.85 6.74 20.85
CA LYS A 47 0.55 6.28 20.83
C LYS A 47 0.62 4.79 20.51
N GLY A 48 1.49 4.41 19.55
CA GLY A 48 1.73 3.01 19.20
C GLY A 48 2.46 2.26 20.31
N VAL A 49 2.16 0.96 20.45
CA VAL A 49 2.95 0.05 21.28
C VAL A 49 4.29 -0.20 20.61
N LEU A 50 5.39 0.01 21.31
CA LEU A 50 6.72 -0.29 20.77
C LEU A 50 6.95 -1.80 20.80
N VAL A 51 7.03 -2.40 19.61
CA VAL A 51 7.13 -3.87 19.46
C VAL A 51 8.43 -4.32 18.81
N GLY A 52 9.25 -3.39 18.29
CA GLY A 52 10.54 -3.70 17.65
C GLY A 52 11.37 -2.47 17.42
N LEU A 53 12.59 -2.68 16.93
CA LEU A 53 13.55 -1.65 16.53
C LEU A 53 13.88 -1.84 15.05
N THR A 54 14.16 -0.74 14.35
CA THR A 54 14.57 -0.76 12.93
C THR A 54 15.49 0.41 12.63
N GLU A 55 16.43 0.21 11.71
CA GLU A 55 17.28 1.27 11.14
C GLU A 55 16.83 1.66 9.73
N ILE A 56 15.76 1.03 9.19
CA ILE A 56 15.38 1.16 7.78
C ILE A 56 14.70 2.50 7.52
N SER A 57 13.79 2.92 8.41
CA SER A 57 13.07 4.18 8.24
C SER A 57 12.61 4.77 9.54
N ASP A 58 12.41 6.09 9.53
CA ASP A 58 11.83 6.83 10.64
C ASP A 58 10.68 7.71 10.14
N VAL A 59 9.57 7.74 10.92
CA VAL A 59 8.33 8.44 10.61
C VAL A 59 8.03 9.39 11.75
N CYS A 60 8.36 10.67 11.58
CA CYS A 60 8.29 11.68 12.62
C CYS A 60 7.16 12.69 12.35
N SER A 61 6.48 13.11 13.41
CA SER A 61 5.46 14.17 13.37
C SER A 61 5.46 15.04 14.62
N THR A 62 6.51 14.90 15.44
CA THR A 62 6.65 15.65 16.68
C THR A 62 8.09 16.08 16.87
N LYS A 63 8.28 17.25 17.50
CA LYS A 63 9.60 17.73 17.95
C LYS A 63 9.58 17.86 19.46
N ILE A 64 10.72 17.50 20.08
CA ILE A 64 10.92 17.68 21.52
C ILE A 64 11.55 19.06 21.73
N VAL A 65 10.83 19.94 22.45
CA VAL A 65 11.31 21.26 22.88
C VAL A 65 11.22 21.29 24.40
N ASP A 66 12.32 21.56 25.05
CA ASP A 66 12.44 21.59 26.53
C ASP A 66 11.89 20.33 27.24
N GLY A 67 12.08 19.15 26.62
CA GLY A 67 11.61 17.87 27.13
C GLY A 67 10.12 17.58 26.91
N VAL A 68 9.39 18.49 26.25
CA VAL A 68 7.97 18.33 25.91
C VAL A 68 7.83 18.03 24.42
N SER A 69 6.97 17.05 24.08
CA SER A 69 6.65 16.72 22.69
C SER A 69 5.59 17.67 22.13
N HIS A 70 5.92 18.32 21.04
CA HIS A 70 5.03 19.21 20.30
C HIS A 70 4.74 18.67 18.90
N PRO A 71 3.53 18.82 18.36
CA PRO A 71 3.25 18.52 16.96
C PRO A 71 4.18 19.30 16.03
N ALA A 72 4.68 18.64 15.00
CA ALA A 72 5.52 19.23 13.96
C ALA A 72 5.08 18.74 12.58
N ASP A 73 5.60 19.39 11.54
CA ASP A 73 5.45 18.88 10.19
C ASP A 73 5.97 17.44 10.09
N GLY A 74 5.28 16.64 9.28
CA GLY A 74 5.69 15.27 9.07
C GLY A 74 7.03 15.17 8.36
N GLU A 75 7.87 14.27 8.83
CA GLU A 75 9.14 13.91 8.22
C GLU A 75 9.19 12.40 8.02
N LEU A 76 9.80 12.00 6.90
CA LEU A 76 10.05 10.61 6.56
C LEU A 76 11.51 10.45 6.17
N TYR A 77 12.17 9.51 6.83
CA TYR A 77 13.58 9.22 6.58
C TYR A 77 13.75 7.77 6.10
N TYR A 78 14.56 7.59 5.08
CA TYR A 78 15.05 6.29 4.61
C TYR A 78 16.52 6.14 4.99
N ARG A 79 16.84 5.20 5.89
CA ARG A 79 18.21 5.02 6.40
C ARG A 79 18.87 6.33 6.86
N GLY A 80 18.08 7.22 7.49
CA GLY A 80 18.56 8.51 7.99
C GLY A 80 18.55 9.66 6.98
N TYR A 81 18.25 9.41 5.71
CA TYR A 81 18.11 10.47 4.69
C TYR A 81 16.65 10.93 4.58
N ASN A 82 16.44 12.25 4.64
CA ASN A 82 15.09 12.80 4.49
C ASN A 82 14.59 12.58 3.05
N VAL A 83 13.37 12.05 2.91
CA VAL A 83 12.79 11.74 1.60
C VAL A 83 12.65 12.97 0.71
N LYS A 84 12.45 14.18 1.29
CA LYS A 84 12.41 15.45 0.55
C LYS A 84 13.75 15.74 -0.12
N ASP A 85 14.86 15.54 0.61
CA ASP A 85 16.22 15.79 0.10
C ASP A 85 16.58 14.75 -0.95
N ILE A 86 16.18 13.49 -0.74
CA ILE A 86 16.37 12.42 -1.76
C ILE A 86 15.68 12.82 -3.07
N ILE A 87 14.39 13.18 -3.01
CA ILE A 87 13.63 13.54 -4.21
C ILE A 87 14.21 14.78 -4.89
N ALA A 88 14.60 15.81 -4.12
CA ALA A 88 15.23 17.00 -4.68
C ALA A 88 16.56 16.66 -5.39
N GLY A 89 17.42 15.82 -4.79
CA GLY A 89 18.68 15.40 -5.39
C GLY A 89 18.50 14.57 -6.66
N ILE A 90 17.49 13.69 -6.69
CA ILE A 90 17.14 12.90 -7.88
C ILE A 90 16.61 13.82 -9.02
N ASP A 91 15.80 14.84 -8.68
CA ASP A 91 15.25 15.77 -9.66
C ASP A 91 16.33 16.67 -10.26
N GLU A 92 17.24 17.19 -9.44
CA GLU A 92 18.39 17.99 -9.89
C GLU A 92 19.31 17.22 -10.85
N ASN A 93 19.56 15.94 -10.60
CA ASN A 93 20.42 15.08 -11.42
C ASN A 93 19.67 14.42 -12.59
N SER A 94 18.37 14.61 -12.72
CA SER A 94 17.52 14.13 -13.82
C SER A 94 17.62 12.62 -14.07
N HIS A 95 17.77 11.81 -13.01
CA HIS A 95 17.78 10.34 -13.10
C HIS A 95 16.55 9.73 -12.42
N PHE A 96 16.33 8.43 -12.61
CA PHE A 96 15.30 7.65 -11.91
C PHE A 96 15.82 7.18 -10.55
N GLY A 97 15.01 7.33 -9.52
CA GLY A 97 15.46 7.15 -8.15
C GLY A 97 14.90 5.92 -7.43
N PHE A 98 13.95 5.19 -8.03
CA PHE A 98 13.39 4.00 -7.36
C PHE A 98 14.46 2.95 -7.08
N GLU A 99 15.33 2.66 -8.04
CA GLU A 99 16.42 1.70 -7.88
C GLU A 99 17.47 2.18 -6.88
N GLU A 100 17.79 3.48 -6.88
CA GLU A 100 18.72 4.10 -5.91
C GLU A 100 18.17 3.99 -4.49
N CYS A 101 16.90 4.35 -4.28
CA CYS A 101 16.25 4.22 -2.97
C CYS A 101 16.07 2.76 -2.55
N THR A 102 15.85 1.84 -3.49
CA THR A 102 15.84 0.40 -3.21
C THR A 102 17.20 -0.06 -2.69
N TYR A 103 18.29 0.36 -3.35
CA TYR A 103 19.66 0.09 -2.88
C TYR A 103 19.88 0.66 -1.47
N LEU A 104 19.49 1.91 -1.24
CA LEU A 104 19.60 2.57 0.06
C LEU A 104 18.89 1.78 1.17
N LEU A 105 17.65 1.37 0.94
CA LEU A 105 16.87 0.62 1.94
C LEU A 105 17.51 -0.74 2.25
N LEU A 106 17.99 -1.44 1.23
CA LEU A 106 18.56 -2.79 1.38
C LEU A 106 19.95 -2.77 2.02
N PHE A 107 20.81 -1.80 1.67
CA PHE A 107 22.23 -1.81 2.01
C PHE A 107 22.66 -0.69 2.97
N GLY A 108 21.78 0.25 3.27
CA GLY A 108 22.00 1.26 4.32
C GLY A 108 22.79 2.51 3.90
N SER A 109 23.27 2.59 2.66
CA SER A 109 23.99 3.73 2.09
C SER A 109 23.53 4.05 0.68
N LEU A 110 23.68 5.31 0.27
CA LEU A 110 23.48 5.69 -1.14
C LEU A 110 24.56 5.05 -2.02
N PRO A 111 24.21 4.51 -3.20
CA PRO A 111 25.18 3.91 -4.10
C PRO A 111 26.04 4.97 -4.81
N THR A 112 27.26 4.62 -5.14
CA THR A 112 28.03 5.32 -6.17
C THR A 112 27.39 5.07 -7.54
N LYS A 113 27.80 5.83 -8.57
CA LYS A 113 27.30 5.63 -9.93
C LYS A 113 27.56 4.21 -10.46
N ASP A 114 28.70 3.64 -10.16
CA ASP A 114 29.06 2.30 -10.60
C ASP A 114 28.26 1.23 -9.86
N GLU A 115 28.10 1.36 -8.55
CA GLU A 115 27.24 0.47 -7.74
C GLU A 115 25.78 0.52 -8.18
N LEU A 116 25.24 1.72 -8.45
CA LEU A 116 23.88 1.86 -8.95
C LEU A 116 23.71 1.19 -10.31
N LYS A 117 24.69 1.35 -11.20
CA LYS A 117 24.69 0.70 -12.52
C LYS A 117 24.76 -0.82 -12.42
N GLU A 118 25.62 -1.36 -11.55
CA GLU A 118 25.69 -2.80 -11.31
C GLU A 118 24.39 -3.34 -10.70
N PHE A 119 23.81 -2.60 -9.76
CA PHE A 119 22.55 -2.97 -9.12
C PHE A 119 21.36 -2.96 -10.11
N THR A 120 21.22 -1.91 -10.91
CA THR A 120 20.17 -1.84 -11.94
C THR A 120 20.32 -2.94 -12.99
N ASN A 121 21.54 -3.26 -13.41
CA ASN A 121 21.81 -4.38 -14.31
C ASN A 121 21.43 -5.73 -13.68
N MET A 122 21.65 -5.89 -12.37
CA MET A 122 21.24 -7.11 -11.64
C MET A 122 19.72 -7.22 -11.60
N LEU A 123 18.99 -6.16 -11.25
CA LEU A 123 17.53 -6.16 -11.25
C LEU A 123 16.98 -6.43 -12.66
N SER A 124 17.59 -5.88 -13.70
CA SER A 124 17.19 -6.11 -15.07
C SER A 124 17.27 -7.57 -15.47
N LYS A 125 18.35 -8.25 -15.11
CA LYS A 125 18.49 -9.72 -15.35
C LYS A 125 17.42 -10.55 -14.65
N TYR A 126 16.89 -10.12 -13.51
CA TYR A 126 15.81 -10.78 -12.79
C TYR A 126 14.41 -10.49 -13.34
N ARG A 127 14.26 -9.54 -14.29
CA ARG A 127 12.96 -9.24 -14.93
C ARG A 127 12.51 -10.31 -15.92
N THR A 128 12.62 -11.59 -15.55
CA THR A 128 12.23 -12.71 -16.39
C THR A 128 11.48 -13.74 -15.57
N LEU A 129 10.22 -14.00 -15.96
CA LEU A 129 9.41 -15.05 -15.36
C LEU A 129 9.86 -16.45 -15.84
N PRO A 130 9.65 -17.50 -15.05
CA PRO A 130 9.93 -18.88 -15.48
C PRO A 130 9.21 -19.22 -16.81
N THR A 131 9.77 -20.15 -17.58
CA THR A 131 9.21 -20.58 -18.85
C THR A 131 7.74 -20.98 -18.68
N SER A 132 6.89 -20.49 -19.57
CA SER A 132 5.44 -20.73 -19.58
C SER A 132 4.65 -20.18 -18.38
N PHE A 133 5.26 -19.51 -17.41
CA PHE A 133 4.60 -18.98 -16.21
C PHE A 133 3.40 -18.05 -16.55
N VAL A 134 3.56 -17.17 -17.52
CA VAL A 134 2.47 -16.28 -17.96
C VAL A 134 1.28 -17.10 -18.44
N ARG A 135 1.51 -18.07 -19.34
CA ARG A 135 0.46 -18.91 -19.92
C ARG A 135 -0.22 -19.81 -18.88
N ASP A 136 0.58 -20.51 -18.07
CA ASP A 136 0.09 -21.60 -17.23
C ASP A 136 -0.39 -21.14 -15.85
N ILE A 137 0.09 -19.99 -15.37
CA ILE A 137 -0.24 -19.48 -14.04
C ILE A 137 -1.09 -18.21 -14.14
N ILE A 138 -0.63 -17.19 -14.86
CA ILE A 138 -1.32 -15.89 -14.90
C ILE A 138 -2.59 -15.98 -15.74
N MET A 139 -2.50 -16.50 -16.96
CA MET A 139 -3.61 -16.54 -17.91
C MET A 139 -4.63 -17.64 -17.63
N LYS A 140 -4.25 -18.75 -17.00
CA LYS A 140 -5.14 -19.90 -16.80
C LYS A 140 -6.24 -19.65 -15.78
N ALA A 141 -6.01 -18.77 -14.81
CA ALA A 141 -6.97 -18.40 -13.76
C ALA A 141 -6.96 -16.88 -13.52
N PRO A 142 -7.40 -16.06 -14.49
CA PRO A 142 -7.41 -14.60 -14.33
C PRO A 142 -8.36 -14.21 -13.20
N SER A 143 -7.87 -13.38 -12.28
CA SER A 143 -8.66 -12.87 -11.16
C SER A 143 -9.21 -11.49 -11.50
N ARG A 144 -10.36 -11.14 -10.90
CA ARG A 144 -10.86 -9.75 -10.91
C ARG A 144 -10.10 -8.85 -9.92
N ASP A 145 -9.26 -9.44 -9.08
CA ASP A 145 -8.45 -8.75 -8.07
C ASP A 145 -6.96 -8.96 -8.37
N MET A 146 -6.29 -7.88 -8.74
CA MET A 146 -4.88 -7.92 -9.13
C MET A 146 -3.95 -8.23 -7.95
N MET A 147 -4.32 -7.83 -6.73
CA MET A 147 -3.55 -8.19 -5.53
C MET A 147 -3.62 -9.70 -5.25
N ASN A 148 -4.78 -10.34 -5.53
CA ASN A 148 -4.89 -11.80 -5.47
C ASN A 148 -4.00 -12.46 -6.54
N THR A 149 -4.01 -11.94 -7.78
CA THR A 149 -3.14 -12.45 -8.85
C THR A 149 -1.67 -12.34 -8.46
N LEU A 150 -1.26 -11.20 -7.92
CA LEU A 150 0.11 -10.97 -7.46
C LEU A 150 0.51 -11.94 -6.35
N ALA A 151 -0.31 -12.09 -5.31
CA ALA A 151 -0.04 -12.99 -4.19
C ALA A 151 0.05 -14.46 -4.62
N ARG A 152 -0.85 -14.91 -5.51
CA ARG A 152 -0.77 -16.27 -6.09
C ARG A 152 0.50 -16.45 -6.93
N GLY A 153 0.86 -15.44 -7.72
CA GLY A 153 2.10 -15.44 -8.50
C GLY A 153 3.31 -15.61 -7.60
N VAL A 154 3.39 -14.84 -6.51
CA VAL A 154 4.47 -14.94 -5.52
C VAL A 154 4.54 -16.33 -4.90
N LEU A 155 3.42 -16.87 -4.41
CA LEU A 155 3.39 -18.23 -3.83
C LEU A 155 3.73 -19.32 -4.85
N THR A 156 3.38 -19.12 -6.13
CA THR A 156 3.71 -20.09 -7.17
C THR A 156 5.20 -20.07 -7.51
N LEU A 157 5.87 -18.91 -7.43
CA LEU A 157 7.31 -18.80 -7.66
C LEU A 157 8.13 -19.67 -6.68
N TYR A 158 7.62 -19.93 -5.48
CA TYR A 158 8.20 -20.88 -4.53
C TYR A 158 8.50 -22.24 -5.20
N SER A 159 7.56 -22.75 -6.01
CA SER A 159 7.70 -24.07 -6.68
C SER A 159 8.72 -24.09 -7.83
N TYR A 160 9.26 -22.93 -8.22
CA TYR A 160 10.30 -22.78 -9.23
C TYR A 160 11.68 -22.46 -8.62
N ASP A 161 11.77 -22.42 -7.29
CA ASP A 161 13.01 -22.11 -6.56
C ASP A 161 13.48 -23.33 -5.77
N ASP A 162 14.51 -24.03 -6.24
CA ASP A 162 15.07 -25.21 -5.57
C ASP A 162 15.64 -24.90 -4.18
N ARG A 163 15.81 -23.62 -3.84
CA ARG A 163 16.28 -23.14 -2.54
C ARG A 163 15.23 -22.27 -1.82
N ALA A 164 13.96 -22.55 -2.05
CA ALA A 164 12.86 -21.74 -1.49
C ALA A 164 12.91 -21.61 0.03
N ASP A 165 13.22 -22.70 0.74
CA ASP A 165 13.26 -22.77 2.21
C ASP A 165 14.60 -22.35 2.83
N ASP A 166 15.61 -22.04 2.03
CA ASP A 166 16.90 -21.58 2.52
C ASP A 166 16.80 -20.10 2.97
N ILE A 167 16.75 -19.89 4.28
CA ILE A 167 16.67 -18.57 4.91
C ILE A 167 18.04 -17.95 5.20
N SER A 168 19.13 -18.46 4.62
CA SER A 168 20.43 -17.79 4.69
C SER A 168 20.34 -16.39 4.06
N LEU A 169 21.03 -15.41 4.65
CA LEU A 169 20.95 -14.03 4.23
C LEU A 169 21.20 -13.81 2.72
N PRO A 170 22.24 -14.46 2.10
CA PRO A 170 22.45 -14.34 0.66
C PRO A 170 21.28 -14.89 -0.18
N ASN A 171 20.62 -15.96 0.26
CA ASN A 171 19.49 -16.52 -0.48
C ASN A 171 18.23 -15.68 -0.31
N VAL A 172 17.95 -15.19 0.89
CA VAL A 172 16.84 -14.25 1.13
C VAL A 172 17.03 -12.97 0.31
N LEU A 173 18.25 -12.41 0.25
CA LEU A 173 18.54 -11.25 -0.62
C LEU A 173 18.28 -11.57 -2.08
N ARG A 174 18.74 -12.72 -2.60
CA ARG A 174 18.46 -13.16 -3.98
C ARG A 174 16.97 -13.21 -4.26
N GLN A 175 16.18 -13.83 -3.37
CA GLN A 175 14.73 -13.94 -3.50
C GLN A 175 14.05 -12.56 -3.47
N CYS A 176 14.47 -11.68 -2.58
CA CYS A 176 13.97 -10.30 -2.51
C CYS A 176 14.23 -9.53 -3.81
N LEU A 177 15.46 -9.58 -4.34
CA LEU A 177 15.81 -8.89 -5.59
C LEU A 177 15.01 -9.43 -6.79
N GLN A 178 14.78 -10.75 -6.85
CA GLN A 178 13.91 -11.35 -7.85
C GLN A 178 12.47 -10.86 -7.72
N LEU A 179 11.90 -10.83 -6.52
CA LEU A 179 10.53 -10.36 -6.31
C LEU A 179 10.38 -8.87 -6.62
N ILE A 180 11.34 -8.02 -6.24
CA ILE A 180 11.36 -6.59 -6.61
C ILE A 180 11.29 -6.44 -8.13
N SER A 181 12.05 -7.24 -8.87
CA SER A 181 12.10 -7.19 -10.33
C SER A 181 10.85 -7.79 -11.01
N LEU A 182 10.19 -8.77 -10.38
CA LEU A 182 9.06 -9.49 -10.96
C LEU A 182 7.69 -8.89 -10.64
N PHE A 183 7.56 -8.09 -9.57
CA PHE A 183 6.27 -7.51 -9.18
C PHE A 183 5.61 -6.67 -10.28
N PRO A 184 6.33 -5.83 -11.05
CA PRO A 184 5.75 -5.14 -12.20
C PRO A 184 5.16 -6.11 -13.23
N LEU A 185 5.88 -7.17 -13.57
CA LEU A 185 5.44 -8.16 -14.56
C LEU A 185 4.20 -8.93 -14.08
N LEU A 186 4.22 -9.42 -12.84
CA LEU A 186 3.10 -10.16 -12.24
C LEU A 186 1.84 -9.30 -12.19
N SER A 187 1.98 -8.01 -11.84
CA SER A 187 0.87 -7.07 -11.71
C SER A 187 0.28 -6.73 -13.08
N VAL A 188 1.12 -6.30 -14.02
CA VAL A 188 0.66 -5.82 -15.34
C VAL A 188 0.17 -6.99 -16.21
N TYR A 189 0.87 -8.12 -16.25
CA TYR A 189 0.42 -9.28 -17.00
C TYR A 189 -0.86 -9.88 -16.41
N GLY A 190 -1.01 -9.83 -15.07
CA GLY A 190 -2.26 -10.16 -14.41
C GLY A 190 -3.42 -9.26 -14.86
N TYR A 191 -3.18 -7.97 -14.97
CA TYR A 191 -4.16 -7.02 -15.49
C TYR A 191 -4.49 -7.28 -16.97
N GLN A 192 -3.50 -7.55 -17.83
CA GLN A 192 -3.75 -7.88 -19.24
C GLN A 192 -4.60 -9.16 -19.39
N ALA A 193 -4.34 -10.18 -18.57
CA ALA A 193 -5.15 -11.39 -18.53
C ALA A 193 -6.60 -11.08 -18.07
N TYR A 194 -6.75 -10.26 -17.00
CA TYR A 194 -8.07 -9.81 -16.55
C TYR A 194 -8.84 -9.09 -17.66
N LYS A 195 -8.25 -8.10 -18.31
CA LYS A 195 -8.86 -7.33 -19.41
C LYS A 195 -9.29 -8.24 -20.57
N HIS A 196 -8.43 -9.19 -20.92
CA HIS A 196 -8.75 -10.12 -22.00
C HIS A 196 -9.94 -11.02 -21.66
N TYR A 197 -9.92 -11.70 -20.52
CA TYR A 197 -10.91 -12.72 -20.18
C TYR A 197 -12.22 -12.16 -19.62
N HIS A 198 -12.21 -11.01 -18.95
CA HIS A 198 -13.40 -10.44 -18.33
C HIS A 198 -14.02 -9.30 -19.11
N ASP A 199 -13.21 -8.49 -19.82
CA ASP A 199 -13.69 -7.33 -20.56
C ASP A 199 -13.65 -7.56 -22.08
N GLY A 200 -13.14 -8.72 -22.57
CA GLY A 200 -13.06 -9.03 -24.00
C GLY A 200 -12.04 -8.20 -24.78
N ALA A 201 -11.10 -7.54 -24.09
CA ALA A 201 -10.05 -6.73 -24.74
C ALA A 201 -9.03 -7.63 -25.45
N SER A 202 -8.36 -7.07 -26.47
CA SER A 202 -7.23 -7.75 -27.12
C SER A 202 -6.11 -8.00 -26.10
N LEU A 203 -5.56 -9.21 -26.12
CA LEU A 203 -4.42 -9.55 -25.31
C LEU A 203 -3.12 -9.07 -25.96
N PHE A 204 -2.30 -8.36 -25.21
CA PHE A 204 -0.91 -8.10 -25.57
C PHE A 204 -0.03 -8.29 -24.34
N ILE A 205 1.18 -8.79 -24.55
CA ILE A 205 2.19 -9.02 -23.51
C ILE A 205 3.50 -8.46 -24.07
N HIS A 206 3.85 -7.26 -23.64
CA HIS A 206 5.12 -6.64 -24.00
C HIS A 206 6.22 -7.14 -23.06
N PRO A 207 7.37 -7.59 -23.57
CA PRO A 207 8.51 -7.90 -22.72
C PRO A 207 9.08 -6.60 -22.11
N PRO A 208 9.65 -6.65 -20.90
CA PRO A 208 10.35 -5.52 -20.33
C PRO A 208 11.62 -5.22 -21.13
N LYS A 209 12.09 -3.98 -21.05
CA LYS A 209 13.36 -3.56 -21.64
C LYS A 209 14.45 -3.48 -20.56
N GLU A 210 15.63 -3.94 -20.89
CA GLU A 210 16.77 -3.97 -19.96
C GLU A 210 17.23 -2.56 -19.58
N GLU A 211 17.23 -1.64 -20.54
CA GLU A 211 17.66 -0.27 -20.38
C GLU A 211 16.68 0.64 -19.63
N TYR A 212 15.43 0.19 -19.41
CA TYR A 212 14.41 0.98 -18.75
C TYR A 212 14.44 0.79 -17.23
N SER A 213 14.18 1.88 -16.51
CA SER A 213 13.87 1.88 -15.09
C SER A 213 12.59 1.08 -14.81
N THR A 214 12.32 0.79 -13.53
CA THR A 214 11.07 0.13 -13.12
C THR A 214 9.84 0.94 -13.53
N ALA A 215 9.86 2.26 -13.34
CA ALA A 215 8.74 3.13 -13.72
C ALA A 215 8.49 3.13 -15.24
N GLU A 216 9.54 3.25 -16.04
CA GLU A 216 9.44 3.18 -17.49
C GLU A 216 8.93 1.84 -17.97
N ASN A 217 9.43 0.75 -17.39
CA ASN A 217 8.98 -0.61 -17.72
C ASN A 217 7.50 -0.82 -17.39
N ILE A 218 6.98 -0.30 -16.26
CA ILE A 218 5.55 -0.38 -15.93
C ILE A 218 4.71 0.26 -17.04
N LEU A 219 5.06 1.48 -17.48
CA LEU A 219 4.33 2.18 -18.53
C LEU A 219 4.47 1.48 -19.89
N HIS A 220 5.68 1.01 -20.21
CA HIS A 220 5.98 0.29 -21.44
C HIS A 220 5.18 -1.01 -21.59
N ILE A 221 5.16 -1.85 -20.54
CA ILE A 221 4.47 -3.15 -20.61
C ILE A 221 2.96 -3.03 -20.45
N LEU A 222 2.46 -1.93 -19.85
CA LEU A 222 1.02 -1.70 -19.63
C LEU A 222 0.31 -1.18 -20.87
N ARG A 223 0.93 -0.26 -21.60
CA ARG A 223 0.29 0.45 -22.71
C ARG A 223 0.40 -0.33 -24.03
N ALA A 224 -0.68 -0.41 -24.77
CA ALA A 224 -0.73 -1.16 -26.04
C ALA A 224 0.31 -0.65 -27.07
N ASP A 225 0.56 0.66 -27.08
CA ASP A 225 1.52 1.31 -27.98
C ASP A 225 2.92 1.47 -27.35
N SER A 226 3.08 1.06 -26.09
CA SER A 226 4.32 1.17 -25.30
C SER A 226 4.89 2.58 -25.16
N LYS A 227 4.09 3.64 -25.40
CA LYS A 227 4.54 5.03 -25.37
C LYS A 227 4.25 5.70 -24.03
N PHE A 228 5.18 6.56 -23.62
CA PHE A 228 5.04 7.42 -22.45
C PHE A 228 5.93 8.67 -22.62
N THR A 229 5.61 9.74 -21.87
CA THR A 229 6.47 10.92 -21.81
C THR A 229 7.48 10.81 -20.67
N PRO A 230 8.60 11.55 -20.73
CA PRO A 230 9.57 11.60 -19.63
C PRO A 230 8.94 12.05 -18.31
N LEU A 231 7.99 13.00 -18.33
CA LEU A 231 7.30 13.48 -17.15
C LEU A 231 6.39 12.40 -16.55
N GLU A 232 5.70 11.62 -17.37
CA GLU A 232 4.89 10.48 -16.90
C GLU A 232 5.76 9.44 -16.18
N ALA A 233 6.90 9.08 -16.75
CA ALA A 233 7.81 8.12 -16.14
C ALA A 233 8.40 8.67 -14.83
N LYS A 234 8.80 9.94 -14.80
CA LYS A 234 9.33 10.61 -13.61
C LYS A 234 8.31 10.69 -12.48
N LEU A 235 7.04 11.04 -12.80
CA LEU A 235 5.98 11.04 -11.80
C LEU A 235 5.74 9.65 -11.22
N LEU A 236 5.71 8.61 -12.06
CA LEU A 236 5.53 7.24 -11.58
C LEU A 236 6.71 6.80 -10.72
N ASP A 237 7.94 7.13 -11.10
CA ASP A 237 9.13 6.86 -10.31
C ASP A 237 9.07 7.53 -8.93
N THR A 238 8.71 8.82 -8.89
CA THR A 238 8.49 9.55 -7.63
C THR A 238 7.39 8.87 -6.79
N ALA A 239 6.31 8.43 -7.42
CA ALA A 239 5.24 7.70 -6.75
C ALA A 239 5.77 6.41 -6.09
N LEU A 240 6.59 5.65 -6.80
CA LEU A 240 7.21 4.44 -6.28
C LEU A 240 8.10 4.75 -5.07
N ILE A 241 8.94 5.79 -5.14
CA ILE A 241 9.79 6.22 -4.01
C ILE A 241 8.94 6.57 -2.78
N LEU A 242 7.87 7.34 -2.94
CA LEU A 242 7.01 7.78 -1.83
C LEU A 242 6.20 6.67 -1.18
N HIS A 243 5.98 5.55 -1.89
CA HIS A 243 5.23 4.39 -1.39
C HIS A 243 6.10 3.26 -0.86
N MET A 244 7.44 3.26 -1.14
CA MET A 244 8.29 2.10 -0.89
C MET A 244 8.48 1.78 0.58
N GLU A 245 8.40 2.76 1.49
CA GLU A 245 8.62 2.54 2.93
C GLU A 245 7.84 3.54 3.79
N HIS A 246 7.37 3.11 4.96
CA HIS A 246 6.66 3.96 5.92
C HIS A 246 6.65 3.39 7.35
N GLY A 247 7.81 2.96 7.81
CA GLY A 247 8.01 2.47 9.17
C GLY A 247 7.65 1.01 9.42
N GLY A 248 8.37 0.38 10.33
CA GLY A 248 8.18 -1.02 10.72
C GLY A 248 6.81 -1.32 11.35
N GLY A 249 6.14 -0.30 11.92
CA GLY A 249 4.79 -0.42 12.50
C GLY A 249 3.63 -0.33 11.50
N ASN A 250 3.90 -0.10 10.22
CA ASN A 250 2.93 -0.20 9.15
C ASN A 250 2.34 -1.61 9.06
N ASN A 251 1.04 -1.77 8.86
CA ASN A 251 0.38 -3.08 8.99
C ASN A 251 1.01 -4.18 8.12
N SER A 252 1.33 -3.90 6.86
CA SER A 252 1.96 -4.89 5.97
C SER A 252 3.44 -5.12 6.30
N THR A 253 4.16 -4.11 6.73
CA THR A 253 5.55 -4.23 7.19
C THR A 253 5.62 -5.00 8.50
N PHE A 254 4.74 -4.70 9.45
CA PHE A 254 4.62 -5.49 10.69
C PHE A 254 4.26 -6.95 10.40
N THR A 255 3.41 -7.21 9.41
CA THR A 255 3.12 -8.57 8.93
C THR A 255 4.37 -9.25 8.40
N THR A 256 5.24 -8.51 7.67
CA THR A 256 6.54 -9.03 7.21
C THR A 256 7.39 -9.48 8.39
N HIS A 257 7.54 -8.66 9.41
CA HIS A 257 8.27 -9.01 10.63
C HIS A 257 7.64 -10.21 11.35
N LEU A 258 6.32 -10.13 11.60
CA LEU A 258 5.58 -11.17 12.33
C LEU A 258 5.75 -12.55 11.68
N VAL A 259 5.54 -12.64 10.37
CA VAL A 259 5.62 -13.91 9.64
C VAL A 259 7.08 -14.35 9.49
N SER A 260 8.01 -13.43 9.24
CA SER A 260 9.44 -13.72 9.18
C SER A 260 10.00 -14.27 10.48
N SER A 261 9.50 -13.78 11.63
CA SER A 261 9.94 -14.24 12.96
C SER A 261 9.66 -15.73 13.23
N SER A 262 8.78 -16.35 12.45
CA SER A 262 8.52 -17.79 12.50
C SER A 262 9.57 -18.64 11.80
N GLY A 263 10.49 -18.03 11.06
CA GLY A 263 11.51 -18.73 10.27
C GLY A 263 11.00 -19.29 8.92
N THR A 264 9.87 -18.79 8.42
CA THR A 264 9.31 -19.23 7.12
C THR A 264 10.10 -18.68 5.93
N ASP A 265 9.82 -19.21 4.74
CA ASP A 265 10.39 -18.77 3.48
C ASP A 265 9.98 -17.33 3.09
N THR A 266 10.71 -16.74 2.14
CA THR A 266 10.49 -15.36 1.69
C THR A 266 9.18 -15.21 0.93
N TYR A 267 8.78 -16.16 0.10
CA TYR A 267 7.55 -16.10 -0.70
C TYR A 267 6.31 -16.06 0.20
N SER A 268 6.27 -16.91 1.24
CA SER A 268 5.19 -16.93 2.24
C SER A 268 5.13 -15.62 3.03
N ALA A 269 6.26 -15.08 3.47
CA ALA A 269 6.32 -13.81 4.19
C ALA A 269 5.80 -12.65 3.34
N ILE A 270 6.22 -12.55 2.11
CA ILE A 270 5.79 -11.48 1.17
C ILE A 270 4.32 -11.67 0.75
N ALA A 271 3.85 -12.90 0.54
CA ALA A 271 2.44 -13.16 0.25
C ALA A 271 1.53 -12.75 1.42
N ALA A 272 1.94 -12.96 2.67
CA ALA A 272 1.22 -12.48 3.84
C ALA A 272 1.17 -10.93 3.89
N SER A 273 2.27 -10.27 3.55
CA SER A 273 2.35 -8.80 3.46
C SER A 273 1.44 -8.23 2.37
N LEU A 274 1.35 -8.91 1.22
CA LEU A 274 0.40 -8.60 0.15
C LEU A 274 -1.05 -8.74 0.64
N GLY A 275 -1.37 -9.79 1.40
CA GLY A 275 -2.68 -9.99 2.02
C GLY A 275 -3.07 -8.85 2.97
N SER A 276 -2.10 -8.37 3.75
CA SER A 276 -2.28 -7.20 4.62
C SER A 276 -2.51 -5.92 3.81
N LEU A 277 -1.69 -5.65 2.80
CA LEU A 277 -1.79 -4.45 1.96
C LEU A 277 -3.10 -4.40 1.16
N LYS A 278 -3.60 -5.56 0.71
CA LYS A 278 -4.86 -5.68 -0.04
C LYS A 278 -6.07 -5.14 0.73
N GLY A 279 -6.04 -5.17 2.04
CA GLY A 279 -7.17 -4.77 2.89
C GLY A 279 -7.63 -3.32 2.63
N PRO A 280 -8.96 -3.06 2.59
CA PRO A 280 -9.50 -1.73 2.25
C PRO A 280 -9.17 -0.64 3.29
N LYS A 281 -8.73 -1.04 4.48
CA LYS A 281 -8.27 -0.12 5.54
C LYS A 281 -6.78 0.21 5.43
N HIS A 282 -6.07 -0.36 4.44
CA HIS A 282 -4.65 -0.16 4.22
C HIS A 282 -4.39 0.30 2.78
N GLY A 283 -4.07 -0.58 1.82
CA GLY A 283 -3.67 -0.18 0.47
C GLY A 283 -4.80 0.25 -0.47
N GLY A 284 -6.06 0.09 -0.09
CA GLY A 284 -7.22 0.46 -0.92
C GLY A 284 -7.73 1.90 -0.73
N ALA A 285 -7.04 2.74 0.05
CA ALA A 285 -7.52 4.07 0.40
C ALA A 285 -7.56 5.03 -0.79
N ASN A 286 -6.55 4.99 -1.69
CA ASN A 286 -6.50 5.85 -2.87
C ASN A 286 -7.68 5.61 -3.85
N ILE A 287 -8.15 4.38 -3.99
CA ILE A 287 -9.33 4.05 -4.81
C ILE A 287 -10.58 4.72 -4.23
N LYS A 288 -10.70 4.77 -2.91
CA LYS A 288 -11.80 5.46 -2.23
C LYS A 288 -11.75 6.97 -2.44
N VAL A 289 -10.55 7.56 -2.44
CA VAL A 289 -10.37 8.99 -2.76
C VAL A 289 -10.88 9.29 -4.16
N VAL A 290 -10.43 8.55 -5.17
CA VAL A 290 -10.84 8.76 -6.56
C VAL A 290 -12.36 8.64 -6.72
N LYS A 291 -12.96 7.57 -6.17
CA LYS A 291 -14.41 7.38 -6.23
C LYS A 291 -15.20 8.47 -5.52
N MET A 292 -14.70 9.00 -4.40
CA MET A 292 -15.29 10.14 -3.70
C MET A 292 -15.24 11.40 -4.56
N PHE A 293 -14.11 11.69 -5.22
CA PHE A 293 -14.02 12.82 -6.14
C PHE A 293 -14.88 12.63 -7.39
N ASP A 294 -15.02 11.42 -7.91
CA ASP A 294 -15.92 11.13 -9.03
C ASP A 294 -17.39 11.32 -8.65
N ASP A 295 -17.78 11.01 -7.41
CA ASP A 295 -19.11 11.34 -6.89
C ASP A 295 -19.28 12.84 -6.69
N MET A 296 -18.29 13.52 -6.08
CA MET A 296 -18.29 14.97 -5.90
C MET A 296 -18.45 15.72 -7.24
N LYS A 297 -17.70 15.32 -8.28
CA LYS A 297 -17.79 15.90 -9.63
C LYS A 297 -19.19 15.81 -10.26
N LYS A 298 -20.00 14.83 -9.85
CA LYS A 298 -21.40 14.67 -10.28
C LYS A 298 -22.37 15.48 -9.45
N GLN A 299 -22.09 15.68 -8.16
CA GLN A 299 -23.00 16.33 -7.21
C GLN A 299 -22.80 17.86 -7.15
N VAL A 300 -21.56 18.32 -7.24
CA VAL A 300 -21.18 19.74 -7.25
C VAL A 300 -21.27 20.29 -8.66
N LYS A 301 -22.09 21.32 -8.88
CA LYS A 301 -22.33 21.88 -10.20
C LYS A 301 -21.21 22.79 -10.67
N ASP A 302 -20.70 23.62 -9.76
CA ASP A 302 -19.60 24.54 -10.01
C ASP A 302 -18.41 24.22 -9.11
N TRP A 303 -17.37 23.62 -9.69
CA TRP A 303 -16.16 23.22 -8.97
C TRP A 303 -15.28 24.41 -8.54
N SER A 304 -15.65 25.64 -8.93
CA SER A 304 -15.03 26.88 -8.43
C SER A 304 -15.78 27.49 -7.25
N ASN A 305 -16.98 26.99 -6.94
CA ASN A 305 -17.79 27.45 -5.84
C ASN A 305 -17.43 26.71 -4.55
N GLU A 306 -16.69 27.39 -3.67
CA GLU A 306 -16.23 26.82 -2.41
C GLU A 306 -17.37 26.43 -1.46
N ASP A 307 -18.50 27.16 -1.49
CA ASP A 307 -19.66 26.86 -0.64
C ASP A 307 -20.32 25.54 -1.06
N GLU A 308 -20.47 25.28 -2.37
CA GLU A 308 -20.98 24.00 -2.84
C GLU A 308 -20.06 22.82 -2.48
N ILE A 309 -18.73 23.03 -2.56
CA ILE A 309 -17.75 22.03 -2.16
C ILE A 309 -17.83 21.78 -0.65
N ALA A 310 -17.91 22.83 0.17
CA ALA A 310 -18.01 22.74 1.62
C ALA A 310 -19.30 22.01 2.06
N ASP A 311 -20.42 22.29 1.41
CA ASP A 311 -21.69 21.59 1.64
C ASP A 311 -21.58 20.10 1.33
N TYR A 312 -20.94 19.74 0.22
CA TYR A 312 -20.72 18.33 -0.12
C TYR A 312 -19.82 17.62 0.90
N LEU A 313 -18.72 18.26 1.34
CA LEU A 313 -17.83 17.71 2.37
C LEU A 313 -18.57 17.52 3.71
N THR A 314 -19.46 18.43 4.05
CA THR A 314 -20.32 18.32 5.24
C THR A 314 -21.28 17.13 5.14
N LYS A 315 -21.92 16.93 3.97
CA LYS A 315 -22.79 15.77 3.70
C LYS A 315 -22.02 14.45 3.81
N LEU A 316 -20.75 14.39 3.35
CA LEU A 316 -19.91 13.21 3.55
C LEU A 316 -19.77 12.87 5.04
N LEU A 317 -19.45 13.85 5.89
CA LEU A 317 -19.29 13.66 7.33
C LEU A 317 -20.58 13.26 8.04
N HIS A 318 -21.73 13.72 7.54
CA HIS A 318 -23.07 13.39 8.04
C HIS A 318 -23.59 12.04 7.50
N LYS A 319 -22.83 11.35 6.66
CA LYS A 319 -23.21 10.08 6.03
C LYS A 319 -24.36 10.21 5.03
N GLU A 320 -24.46 11.36 4.37
CA GLU A 320 -25.53 11.69 3.42
C GLU A 320 -25.06 11.63 1.96
N ALA A 321 -23.76 11.44 1.72
CA ALA A 321 -23.17 11.39 0.38
C ALA A 321 -22.20 10.21 0.22
N PHE A 322 -21.90 9.89 -1.02
CA PHE A 322 -20.98 8.84 -1.47
C PHE A 322 -21.35 7.46 -0.88
N ASP A 323 -20.48 6.87 -0.06
CA ASP A 323 -20.64 5.53 0.53
C ASP A 323 -21.21 5.53 1.95
N HIS A 324 -21.71 6.65 2.42
CA HIS A 324 -22.33 6.85 3.74
C HIS A 324 -21.45 6.45 4.94
N ALA A 325 -20.12 6.34 4.73
CA ALA A 325 -19.19 5.98 5.80
C ALA A 325 -18.91 7.14 6.77
N GLY A 326 -19.22 8.38 6.37
CA GLY A 326 -18.97 9.57 7.17
C GLY A 326 -17.49 9.97 7.15
N LEU A 327 -16.76 9.73 6.07
CA LEU A 327 -15.33 10.00 5.95
C LEU A 327 -15.06 10.87 4.72
N ILE A 328 -14.14 11.81 4.86
CA ILE A 328 -13.47 12.45 3.73
C ILE A 328 -12.18 11.68 3.49
N TYR A 329 -12.19 10.82 2.46
CA TYR A 329 -11.08 9.94 2.16
C TYR A 329 -9.85 10.72 1.73
N GLY A 330 -8.66 10.22 2.08
CA GLY A 330 -7.40 10.90 1.82
C GLY A 330 -7.03 11.96 2.87
N MET A 331 -7.93 12.23 3.84
CA MET A 331 -7.71 13.19 4.93
C MET A 331 -7.43 12.45 6.24
N GLY A 332 -6.36 12.88 6.93
CA GLY A 332 -5.91 12.30 8.21
C GLY A 332 -4.93 11.14 8.05
N HIS A 333 -4.10 10.96 9.05
CA HIS A 333 -3.07 9.91 9.13
C HIS A 333 -2.87 9.46 10.57
N ALA A 334 -2.43 8.21 10.76
CA ALA A 334 -2.20 7.65 12.09
C ALA A 334 -1.05 8.32 12.85
N VAL A 335 -0.07 8.90 12.13
CA VAL A 335 1.10 9.57 12.67
C VAL A 335 1.06 11.06 12.36
N TYR A 336 0.94 11.45 11.10
CA TYR A 336 0.98 12.85 10.67
C TYR A 336 -0.31 13.59 11.01
N SER A 337 -0.18 14.76 11.66
CA SER A 337 -1.31 15.63 12.01
C SER A 337 -1.27 16.97 11.29
N LEU A 338 -0.10 17.55 11.07
CA LEU A 338 0.05 18.86 10.43
C LEU A 338 0.29 18.74 8.92
N SER A 339 1.22 17.85 8.51
CA SER A 339 1.49 17.58 7.10
C SER A 339 2.04 16.18 6.90
N ASP A 340 1.71 15.54 5.76
CA ASP A 340 2.37 14.32 5.28
C ASP A 340 3.38 14.74 4.20
N PRO A 341 4.70 14.52 4.40
CA PRO A 341 5.71 14.96 3.44
C PRO A 341 5.51 14.35 2.07
N ARG A 342 4.93 13.15 1.99
CA ARG A 342 4.65 12.46 0.74
C ARG A 342 3.54 13.16 -0.05
N ALA A 343 2.46 13.60 0.62
CA ALA A 343 1.38 14.34 -0.01
C ALA A 343 1.88 15.70 -0.54
N VAL A 344 2.74 16.37 0.23
CA VAL A 344 3.34 17.66 -0.17
C VAL A 344 4.19 17.50 -1.44
N ILE A 345 5.06 16.48 -1.49
CA ILE A 345 5.88 16.19 -2.67
C ILE A 345 4.99 15.80 -3.86
N PHE A 346 4.05 14.89 -3.65
CA PHE A 346 3.15 14.43 -4.71
C PHE A 346 2.38 15.57 -5.36
N ARG A 347 1.86 16.51 -4.55
CA ARG A 347 1.12 17.67 -5.03
C ARG A 347 1.87 18.45 -6.10
N SER A 348 3.17 18.73 -5.89
CA SER A 348 3.99 19.51 -6.84
C SER A 348 4.16 18.81 -8.20
N PHE A 349 4.30 17.49 -8.21
CA PHE A 349 4.38 16.70 -9.45
C PHE A 349 3.03 16.57 -10.15
N VAL A 350 1.95 16.41 -9.36
CA VAL A 350 0.57 16.32 -9.87
C VAL A 350 0.15 17.65 -10.51
N GLU A 351 0.54 18.79 -9.93
CA GLU A 351 0.29 20.12 -10.50
C GLU A 351 0.92 20.24 -11.89
N LYS A 352 2.22 19.96 -12.03
CA LYS A 352 2.93 19.98 -13.31
C LYS A 352 2.30 19.05 -14.36
N LEU A 353 1.96 17.82 -13.97
CA LEU A 353 1.32 16.88 -14.90
C LEU A 353 -0.09 17.31 -15.28
N SER A 354 -0.84 17.93 -14.37
CA SER A 354 -2.19 18.44 -14.67
C SER A 354 -2.17 19.52 -15.75
N GLU A 355 -1.15 20.38 -15.74
CA GLU A 355 -0.93 21.38 -16.78
C GLU A 355 -0.59 20.73 -18.14
N GLU A 356 0.32 19.74 -18.17
CA GLU A 356 0.67 19.03 -19.40
C GLU A 356 -0.52 18.28 -20.02
N LYS A 357 -1.40 17.72 -19.15
CA LYS A 357 -2.53 16.88 -19.57
C LYS A 357 -3.87 17.61 -19.71
N GLY A 358 -3.96 18.89 -19.34
CA GLY A 358 -5.20 19.68 -19.39
C GLY A 358 -6.20 19.35 -18.27
N TYR A 359 -5.70 18.97 -17.07
CA TYR A 359 -6.49 18.62 -15.88
C TYR A 359 -6.43 19.69 -14.78
N GLU A 360 -6.13 20.96 -15.13
CA GLU A 360 -5.95 22.05 -14.16
C GLU A 360 -7.22 22.34 -13.35
N LYS A 361 -8.40 22.11 -13.94
CA LYS A 361 -9.69 22.26 -13.24
C LYS A 361 -9.86 21.24 -12.13
N GLU A 362 -9.55 19.98 -12.42
CA GLU A 362 -9.57 18.90 -11.44
C GLU A 362 -8.53 19.14 -10.34
N PHE A 363 -7.31 19.55 -10.72
CA PHE A 363 -6.29 19.88 -9.72
C PHE A 363 -6.75 20.99 -8.77
N LYS A 364 -7.37 22.06 -9.30
CA LYS A 364 -7.96 23.13 -8.47
C LYS A 364 -9.02 22.60 -7.51
N LEU A 365 -9.87 21.67 -7.95
CA LEU A 365 -10.86 21.03 -7.09
C LEU A 365 -10.18 20.28 -5.94
N TYR A 366 -9.14 19.47 -6.23
CA TYR A 366 -8.35 18.78 -5.19
C TYR A 366 -7.71 19.77 -4.23
N ALA A 367 -7.09 20.83 -4.72
CA ALA A 367 -6.47 21.88 -3.89
C ALA A 367 -7.50 22.62 -3.00
N THR A 368 -8.71 22.83 -3.50
CA THR A 368 -9.80 23.43 -2.71
C THR A 368 -10.26 22.50 -1.60
N VAL A 369 -10.44 21.20 -1.89
CA VAL A 369 -10.80 20.20 -0.88
C VAL A 369 -9.68 20.06 0.16
N GLU A 370 -8.42 20.03 -0.24
CA GLU A 370 -7.26 20.00 0.66
C GLU A 370 -7.32 21.13 1.70
N ARG A 371 -7.70 22.32 1.26
CA ARG A 371 -7.79 23.50 2.12
C ARG A 371 -9.03 23.51 3.02
N LEU A 372 -10.19 23.15 2.49
CA LEU A 372 -11.47 23.23 3.21
C LEU A 372 -11.69 22.05 4.18
N ALA A 373 -11.28 20.84 3.80
CA ALA A 373 -11.59 19.64 4.57
C ALA A 373 -11.07 19.66 6.02
N PRO A 374 -9.85 20.16 6.34
CA PRO A 374 -9.37 20.21 7.73
C PRO A 374 -10.28 21.05 8.65
N GLU A 375 -10.73 22.22 8.18
CA GLU A 375 -11.58 23.12 8.95
C GLU A 375 -12.97 22.51 9.17
N ILE A 376 -13.56 21.90 8.13
CA ILE A 376 -14.86 21.26 8.21
C ILE A 376 -14.80 20.04 9.15
N ILE A 377 -13.76 19.19 9.04
CA ILE A 377 -13.56 18.05 9.94
C ILE A 377 -13.40 18.52 11.39
N ALA A 378 -12.59 19.56 11.61
CA ALA A 378 -12.39 20.12 12.95
C ALA A 378 -13.70 20.59 13.57
N LYS A 379 -14.51 21.34 12.80
CA LYS A 379 -15.82 21.85 13.23
C LYS A 379 -16.81 20.73 13.54
N GLU A 380 -16.99 19.78 12.62
CA GLU A 380 -18.01 18.74 12.71
C GLU A 380 -17.64 17.64 13.73
N ARG A 381 -16.35 17.30 13.84
CA ARG A 381 -15.86 16.21 14.69
C ARG A 381 -15.24 16.66 16.01
N LYS A 382 -15.11 17.96 16.25
CA LYS A 382 -14.41 18.54 17.41
C LYS A 382 -13.00 18.00 17.57
N ILE A 383 -12.29 17.76 16.44
CA ILE A 383 -10.92 17.26 16.40
C ILE A 383 -9.98 18.47 16.23
N TYR A 384 -9.23 18.80 17.27
CA TYR A 384 -8.33 19.95 17.29
C TYR A 384 -6.86 19.60 17.06
N LYS A 385 -6.55 18.32 16.77
CA LYS A 385 -5.17 17.86 16.56
C LYS A 385 -4.56 18.24 15.20
N GLY A 386 -5.33 18.86 14.32
CA GLY A 386 -5.01 19.02 12.92
C GLY A 386 -5.33 17.75 12.10
N VAL A 387 -5.73 17.97 10.87
CA VAL A 387 -5.96 16.91 9.86
C VAL A 387 -5.34 17.38 8.57
N SER A 388 -4.48 16.58 7.97
CA SER A 388 -3.80 16.90 6.72
C SER A 388 -4.09 15.83 5.67
N PRO A 389 -3.92 16.15 4.37
CA PRO A 389 -3.92 15.15 3.32
C PRO A 389 -2.82 14.12 3.57
N ASN A 390 -3.12 12.86 3.29
CA ASN A 390 -2.13 11.79 3.26
C ASN A 390 -1.72 11.47 1.82
N VAL A 391 -0.78 10.55 1.64
CA VAL A 391 -0.25 10.18 0.31
C VAL A 391 -1.34 9.74 -0.67
N ASP A 392 -2.43 9.13 -0.19
CA ASP A 392 -3.52 8.62 -1.02
C ASP A 392 -4.39 9.73 -1.61
N PHE A 393 -4.36 10.94 -1.03
CA PHE A 393 -5.15 12.06 -1.52
C PHE A 393 -4.83 12.43 -2.96
N TYR A 394 -3.55 12.49 -3.33
CA TYR A 394 -3.10 12.85 -4.67
C TYR A 394 -2.72 11.66 -5.55
N SER A 395 -2.36 10.51 -4.96
CA SER A 395 -1.83 9.38 -5.73
C SER A 395 -2.82 8.82 -6.74
N GLY A 396 -4.10 8.69 -6.38
CA GLY A 396 -5.12 8.21 -7.30
C GLY A 396 -5.37 9.16 -8.46
N PHE A 397 -5.33 10.46 -8.23
CA PHE A 397 -5.43 11.47 -9.29
C PHE A 397 -4.22 11.42 -10.23
N ALA A 398 -3.01 11.32 -9.68
CA ALA A 398 -1.80 11.10 -10.47
C ALA A 398 -1.94 9.88 -11.38
N TYR A 399 -2.36 8.76 -10.83
CA TYR A 399 -2.53 7.51 -11.58
C TYR A 399 -3.59 7.63 -12.68
N SER A 400 -4.68 8.35 -12.43
CA SER A 400 -5.70 8.60 -13.47
C SER A 400 -5.15 9.42 -14.64
N MET A 401 -4.33 10.45 -14.38
CA MET A 401 -3.67 11.24 -15.43
C MET A 401 -2.62 10.44 -16.21
N LEU A 402 -1.98 9.44 -15.58
CA LEU A 402 -1.10 8.49 -16.25
C LEU A 402 -1.86 7.44 -17.08
N GLY A 403 -3.21 7.43 -17.02
CA GLY A 403 -4.03 6.41 -17.65
C GLY A 403 -3.86 5.02 -17.05
N LEU A 404 -3.41 4.93 -15.79
CA LEU A 404 -3.35 3.67 -15.07
C LEU A 404 -4.77 3.21 -14.72
N PRO A 405 -5.11 1.94 -14.97
CA PRO A 405 -6.41 1.40 -14.56
C PRO A 405 -6.50 1.29 -13.03
N VAL A 406 -7.71 1.50 -12.51
CA VAL A 406 -7.96 1.49 -11.06
C VAL A 406 -7.60 0.15 -10.40
N GLU A 407 -7.67 -0.93 -11.15
CA GLU A 407 -7.27 -2.27 -10.72
C GLU A 407 -5.78 -2.39 -10.38
N LEU A 408 -4.96 -1.49 -10.93
CA LEU A 408 -3.52 -1.45 -10.68
C LEU A 408 -3.10 -0.47 -9.58
N TYR A 409 -3.97 0.32 -8.99
CA TYR A 409 -3.59 1.32 -7.98
C TYR A 409 -2.95 0.67 -6.74
N THR A 410 -3.59 -0.34 -6.15
CA THR A 410 -2.99 -1.08 -5.03
C THR A 410 -1.78 -1.94 -5.45
N PRO A 411 -1.78 -2.63 -6.60
CA PRO A 411 -0.57 -3.25 -7.14
C PRO A 411 0.64 -2.31 -7.33
N ILE A 412 0.44 -1.07 -7.82
CA ILE A 412 1.53 -0.07 -7.91
C ILE A 412 2.12 0.22 -6.52
N PHE A 413 1.24 0.33 -5.52
CA PHE A 413 1.68 0.47 -4.13
C PHE A 413 2.49 -0.76 -3.67
N ALA A 414 2.09 -1.98 -4.04
CA ALA A 414 2.83 -3.20 -3.72
C ALA A 414 4.19 -3.27 -4.44
N ILE A 415 4.25 -2.85 -5.73
CA ILE A 415 5.50 -2.77 -6.51
C ILE A 415 6.51 -1.84 -5.83
N ALA A 416 6.04 -0.76 -5.27
CA ALA A 416 6.90 0.13 -4.49
C ALA A 416 7.31 -0.51 -3.15
N ARG A 417 6.35 -1.00 -2.39
CA ARG A 417 6.52 -1.45 -1.01
C ARG A 417 7.33 -2.73 -0.87
N ILE A 418 7.46 -3.54 -1.92
CA ILE A 418 8.30 -4.76 -1.87
C ILE A 418 9.76 -4.43 -1.51
N SER A 419 10.29 -3.26 -1.89
CA SER A 419 11.63 -2.82 -1.50
C SER A 419 11.73 -2.64 0.03
N GLY A 420 10.76 -1.97 0.65
CA GLY A 420 10.67 -1.84 2.11
C GLY A 420 10.47 -3.18 2.81
N TRP A 421 9.53 -4.01 2.35
CA TRP A 421 9.33 -5.35 2.93
C TRP A 421 10.59 -6.21 2.83
N SER A 422 11.31 -6.12 1.71
CA SER A 422 12.58 -6.84 1.52
C SER A 422 13.65 -6.41 2.53
N ALA A 423 13.79 -5.09 2.75
CA ALA A 423 14.71 -4.55 3.74
C ALA A 423 14.35 -5.05 5.16
N HIS A 424 13.08 -4.95 5.56
CA HIS A 424 12.60 -5.45 6.85
C HIS A 424 12.70 -6.96 7.00
N ARG A 425 12.50 -7.73 5.91
CA ARG A 425 12.72 -9.19 5.90
C ARG A 425 14.20 -9.52 6.16
N LEU A 426 15.12 -8.81 5.49
CA LEU A 426 16.56 -8.99 5.69
C LEU A 426 16.98 -8.60 7.11
N GLU A 427 16.45 -7.50 7.64
CA GLU A 427 16.71 -7.06 9.01
C GLU A 427 16.25 -8.10 10.03
N GLU A 428 15.04 -8.66 9.89
CA GLU A 428 14.51 -9.70 10.78
C GLU A 428 15.34 -10.99 10.74
N VAL A 429 15.72 -11.43 9.54
CA VAL A 429 16.56 -12.63 9.37
C VAL A 429 17.98 -12.42 9.94
N ALA A 430 18.56 -11.24 9.72
CA ALA A 430 19.90 -10.91 10.21
C ALA A 430 20.00 -10.89 11.74
N HIS A 431 18.93 -10.45 12.43
CA HIS A 431 18.91 -10.35 13.89
C HIS A 431 18.56 -11.67 14.60
N SER A 432 18.17 -12.72 13.88
CA SER A 432 17.77 -14.03 14.44
C SER A 432 16.79 -13.88 15.62
N GLY A 433 15.75 -13.08 15.42
CA GLY A 433 14.83 -12.67 16.47
C GLY A 433 14.06 -13.82 17.10
N LYS A 434 13.43 -13.54 18.24
CA LYS A 434 12.46 -14.46 18.84
C LYS A 434 11.16 -14.41 18.05
N ILE A 435 10.50 -15.57 17.92
CA ILE A 435 9.15 -15.59 17.35
C ILE A 435 8.23 -14.60 18.10
N MET A 436 7.56 -13.74 17.33
CA MET A 436 6.63 -12.75 17.88
C MET A 436 5.36 -13.47 18.35
N ARG A 437 5.13 -13.43 19.66
CA ARG A 437 3.98 -14.09 20.31
C ARG A 437 3.35 -13.14 21.33
N PRO A 438 2.46 -12.23 20.92
CA PRO A 438 1.74 -11.38 21.85
C PRO A 438 0.82 -12.20 22.78
N ALA A 439 0.54 -11.66 23.98
CA ALA A 439 -0.39 -12.28 24.91
C ALA A 439 -1.83 -11.95 24.54
N TYR A 440 -2.70 -12.95 24.68
CA TYR A 440 -4.16 -12.80 24.59
C TYR A 440 -4.79 -13.26 25.90
N LYS A 441 -5.71 -12.46 26.44
CA LYS A 441 -6.47 -12.76 27.66
C LYS A 441 -7.76 -13.49 27.29
N ASN A 442 -7.91 -14.74 27.76
CA ASN A 442 -9.20 -15.42 27.68
C ASN A 442 -10.15 -14.82 28.74
N VAL A 443 -11.30 -14.38 28.29
CA VAL A 443 -12.37 -13.81 29.13
C VAL A 443 -13.62 -14.72 29.24
N GLY A 444 -13.61 -15.87 28.54
CA GLY A 444 -14.67 -16.87 28.62
C GLY A 444 -14.59 -17.70 29.89
N GLU A 445 -15.73 -18.20 30.34
CA GLU A 445 -15.84 -19.10 31.47
C GLU A 445 -15.30 -20.51 31.12
N ARG A 446 -14.71 -21.18 32.13
CA ARG A 446 -14.33 -22.58 32.01
C ARG A 446 -15.57 -23.44 32.19
N LYS A 447 -15.81 -24.37 31.28
CA LYS A 447 -16.95 -25.30 31.30
C LYS A 447 -16.46 -26.74 31.35
N ALA A 448 -17.20 -27.60 32.06
CA ALA A 448 -16.98 -29.02 32.02
C ALA A 448 -17.46 -29.58 30.65
N TYR A 449 -16.79 -30.63 30.17
CA TYR A 449 -17.26 -31.35 29.00
C TYR A 449 -18.55 -32.13 29.39
N VAL A 450 -19.59 -31.98 28.59
CA VAL A 450 -20.84 -32.71 28.71
C VAL A 450 -20.86 -33.74 27.58
N PRO A 451 -21.08 -35.05 27.90
CA PRO A 451 -21.22 -36.09 26.89
C PRO A 451 -22.36 -35.79 25.91
N MET A 452 -22.27 -36.35 24.70
CA MET A 452 -23.24 -36.08 23.64
C MET A 452 -24.68 -36.41 24.04
N GLU A 453 -24.83 -37.51 24.78
CA GLU A 453 -26.11 -38.05 25.25
C GLU A 453 -26.77 -37.19 26.34
N GLU A 454 -26.01 -36.25 26.93
CA GLU A 454 -26.46 -35.40 28.05
C GLU A 454 -26.65 -33.93 27.64
N ARG A 455 -26.49 -33.61 26.35
CA ARG A 455 -26.60 -32.24 25.82
C ARG A 455 -28.02 -31.84 25.46
#